data_8b3c74237b88c5e3b8abdffd0e6b0d2a
#
_entry.id   8b3c74237b88c5e3b8abdffd0e6b0d2a
#
_cell.length_a   1.000
_cell.length_b   1.000
_cell.length_c   1.000
_cell.angle_alpha   90.00
_cell.angle_beta   90.00
_cell.angle_gamma   90.00
#
_symmetry.space_group_name_H-M   'P 1'
#
loop_
_entity.id
_entity.type
_entity.pdbx_description
1 polymer ?
#
loop_
_entity_poly.entity_id
_entity_poly.type
_entity_poly.pdbx_seq_one_letter_code
_entity_poly.pdbx_strand_id
1 'polypeptide(L)'
;MTNERILVVDDEPQIQRFLKPALRAAGYDVVEAATGGEALKAVATAAPDLVILDLGLPDMDGKEVVTSLRGWTTIPIIILSARERESEKIAALDLGADDYIEKPFGIGELTARIRTALRHRERAAAPPATLATDGLVIDTVRRLVLREEEPIRLTPKEYDLLTLLARHAGRVVTHKTLLTSVWGPAHGEDLHYLRVFIGQLRQKIERDPTRPSILRTEPGVGYRLVVDPEA
;
A
#
# COMPACT_ATOMS: atom_id res chain seq x y z
N MET A 1 5.93 15.78 21.85
CA MET A 1 5.43 15.06 20.66
C MET A 1 6.17 13.74 20.65
N THR A 2 5.48 12.60 20.76
CA THR A 2 6.09 11.28 20.62
C THR A 2 6.43 11.09 19.16
N ASN A 3 7.72 10.94 18.84
CA ASN A 3 8.13 10.63 17.47
C ASN A 3 7.62 9.24 17.10
N GLU A 4 7.03 9.10 15.91
CA GLU A 4 6.62 7.81 15.36
C GLU A 4 7.86 6.90 15.23
N ARG A 5 7.71 5.64 15.61
CA ARG A 5 8.80 4.67 15.64
C ARG A 5 8.74 3.75 14.42
N ILE A 6 9.83 3.72 13.68
CA ILE A 6 9.99 2.88 12.49
C ILE A 6 10.93 1.73 12.80
N LEU A 7 10.47 0.50 12.57
CA LEU A 7 11.33 -0.68 12.61
C LEU A 7 11.89 -0.92 11.19
N VAL A 8 13.22 -0.94 11.08
CA VAL A 8 13.95 -1.28 9.86
C VAL A 8 14.49 -2.69 9.99
N VAL A 9 14.05 -3.58 9.11
CA VAL A 9 14.46 -5.00 9.09
C VAL A 9 15.20 -5.26 7.78
N ASP A 10 16.49 -5.39 7.85
CA ASP A 10 17.38 -5.64 6.70
C ASP A 10 18.70 -6.20 7.23
N ASP A 11 19.22 -7.27 6.64
CA ASP A 11 20.47 -7.90 7.07
C ASP A 11 21.71 -7.19 6.50
N GLU A 12 21.53 -6.29 5.53
CA GLU A 12 22.60 -5.50 4.95
C GLU A 12 22.98 -4.31 5.85
N PRO A 13 24.18 -4.29 6.50
CA PRO A 13 24.59 -3.18 7.35
C PRO A 13 24.67 -1.83 6.62
N GLN A 14 24.84 -1.85 5.29
CA GLN A 14 24.89 -0.65 4.48
C GLN A 14 23.52 0.02 4.40
N ILE A 15 22.45 -0.75 4.25
CA ILE A 15 21.06 -0.25 4.21
C ILE A 15 20.68 0.34 5.56
N GLN A 16 20.97 -0.35 6.66
CA GLN A 16 20.73 0.14 8.02
C GLN A 16 21.48 1.45 8.28
N ARG A 17 22.77 1.53 7.93
CA ARG A 17 23.59 2.75 8.06
C ARG A 17 23.08 3.91 7.21
N PHE A 18 22.46 3.64 6.08
CA PHE A 18 21.84 4.66 5.24
C PHE A 18 20.49 5.11 5.78
N LEU A 19 19.62 4.17 6.15
CA LEU A 19 18.24 4.48 6.55
C LEU A 19 18.15 5.14 7.93
N LYS A 20 18.88 4.67 8.92
CA LYS A 20 18.79 5.16 10.30
C LYS A 20 19.01 6.67 10.42
N PRO A 21 20.13 7.27 9.95
CA PRO A 21 20.32 8.72 10.05
C PRO A 21 19.31 9.48 9.21
N ALA A 22 18.92 8.97 8.04
CA ALA A 22 17.99 9.63 7.15
C ALA A 22 16.57 9.70 7.75
N LEU A 23 16.08 8.60 8.33
CA LEU A 23 14.77 8.56 9.00
C LEU A 23 14.78 9.41 10.28
N ARG A 24 15.86 9.40 11.05
CA ARG A 24 16.00 10.30 12.22
C ARG A 24 15.98 11.78 11.84
N ALA A 25 16.65 12.13 10.74
CA ALA A 25 16.60 13.50 10.21
C ALA A 25 15.19 13.89 9.74
N ALA A 26 14.37 12.91 9.33
CA ALA A 26 12.95 13.11 9.00
C ALA A 26 12.02 13.14 10.24
N GLY A 27 12.56 12.99 11.47
CA GLY A 27 11.83 13.10 12.72
C GLY A 27 11.30 11.79 13.29
N TYR A 28 11.73 10.63 12.78
CA TYR A 28 11.30 9.32 13.26
C TYR A 28 12.27 8.72 14.28
N ASP A 29 11.74 7.97 15.25
CA ASP A 29 12.55 7.04 16.03
C ASP A 29 12.81 5.77 15.24
N VAL A 30 14.04 5.22 15.29
CA VAL A 30 14.43 4.06 14.50
C VAL A 30 14.89 2.93 15.39
N VAL A 31 14.22 1.78 15.24
CA VAL A 31 14.63 0.47 15.76
C VAL A 31 15.15 -0.36 14.59
N GLU A 32 16.19 -1.15 14.81
CA GLU A 32 16.82 -1.99 13.78
C GLU A 32 16.70 -3.47 14.17
N ALA A 33 16.52 -4.31 13.16
CA ALA A 33 16.62 -5.76 13.24
C ALA A 33 17.35 -6.28 12.01
N ALA A 34 18.18 -7.33 12.19
CA ALA A 34 18.91 -7.95 11.10
C ALA A 34 18.32 -9.31 10.67
N THR A 35 17.32 -9.79 11.40
CA THR A 35 16.69 -11.08 11.17
C THR A 35 15.18 -11.01 11.35
N GLY A 36 14.44 -11.95 10.77
CA GLY A 36 13.00 -12.06 10.94
C GLY A 36 12.59 -12.33 12.38
N GLY A 37 13.35 -13.18 13.10
CA GLY A 37 13.12 -13.44 14.52
C GLY A 37 13.29 -12.19 15.40
N GLU A 38 14.32 -11.38 15.13
CA GLU A 38 14.50 -10.08 15.81
C GLU A 38 13.35 -9.12 15.47
N ALA A 39 12.90 -9.10 14.21
CA ALA A 39 11.78 -8.26 13.77
C ALA A 39 10.48 -8.58 14.53
N LEU A 40 10.11 -9.86 14.61
CA LEU A 40 8.92 -10.32 15.36
C LEU A 40 9.00 -9.92 16.84
N LYS A 41 10.18 -10.11 17.46
CA LYS A 41 10.43 -9.69 18.83
C LYS A 41 10.35 -8.17 18.99
N ALA A 42 10.94 -7.41 18.08
CA ALA A 42 10.93 -5.94 18.12
C ALA A 42 9.52 -5.37 18.00
N VAL A 43 8.67 -5.94 17.12
CA VAL A 43 7.27 -5.52 17.01
C VAL A 43 6.53 -5.76 18.32
N ALA A 44 6.75 -6.90 19.00
CA ALA A 44 6.09 -7.23 20.25
C ALA A 44 6.58 -6.36 21.45
N THR A 45 7.87 -5.98 21.47
CA THR A 45 8.48 -5.32 22.65
C THR A 45 8.65 -3.81 22.49
N ALA A 46 8.96 -3.32 21.28
CA ALA A 46 9.19 -1.91 21.01
C ALA A 46 7.94 -1.20 20.47
N ALA A 47 6.90 -1.94 20.10
CA ALA A 47 5.64 -1.43 19.55
C ALA A 47 5.86 -0.34 18.47
N PRO A 48 6.55 -0.64 17.36
CA PRO A 48 6.76 0.34 16.30
C PRO A 48 5.46 0.73 15.62
N ASP A 49 5.45 1.89 14.97
CA ASP A 49 4.29 2.41 14.26
C ASP A 49 4.24 1.94 12.81
N LEU A 50 5.40 1.53 12.25
CA LEU A 50 5.54 1.00 10.90
C LEU A 50 6.77 0.08 10.83
N VAL A 51 6.71 -0.92 9.96
CA VAL A 51 7.82 -1.84 9.64
C VAL A 51 8.25 -1.61 8.20
N ILE A 52 9.56 -1.43 7.99
CA ILE A 52 10.24 -1.53 6.70
C ILE A 52 10.92 -2.89 6.71
N LEU A 53 10.62 -3.74 5.72
CA LEU A 53 11.01 -5.15 5.73
C LEU A 53 11.69 -5.56 4.42
N ASP A 54 12.93 -6.00 4.49
CA ASP A 54 13.54 -6.74 3.39
C ASP A 54 13.01 -8.18 3.35
N LEU A 55 12.86 -8.73 2.14
CA LEU A 55 12.39 -10.12 1.99
C LEU A 55 13.52 -11.14 2.12
N GLY A 56 14.75 -10.75 1.83
CA GLY A 56 15.93 -11.63 1.78
C GLY A 56 16.64 -11.78 3.13
N LEU A 57 15.92 -12.11 4.21
CA LEU A 57 16.52 -12.26 5.53
C LEU A 57 17.27 -13.59 5.69
N PRO A 58 18.31 -13.65 6.56
CA PRO A 58 19.17 -14.83 6.67
C PRO A 58 18.55 -16.02 7.41
N ASP A 59 17.52 -15.77 8.23
CA ASP A 59 16.92 -16.78 9.11
C ASP A 59 15.56 -17.28 8.63
N MET A 60 14.81 -16.46 7.91
CA MET A 60 13.49 -16.82 7.35
C MET A 60 13.14 -15.93 6.17
N ASP A 61 12.20 -16.39 5.32
CA ASP A 61 11.65 -15.54 4.26
C ASP A 61 10.85 -14.37 4.87
N GLY A 62 11.09 -13.13 4.37
CA GLY A 62 10.33 -11.95 4.83
C GLY A 62 8.81 -12.10 4.67
N LYS A 63 8.34 -12.94 3.73
CA LYS A 63 6.92 -13.28 3.60
C LYS A 63 6.36 -14.04 4.80
N GLU A 64 7.17 -14.87 5.46
CA GLU A 64 6.79 -15.55 6.71
C GLU A 64 6.67 -14.53 7.85
N VAL A 65 7.55 -13.50 7.86
CA VAL A 65 7.44 -12.37 8.81
C VAL A 65 6.12 -11.63 8.60
N VAL A 66 5.75 -11.28 7.34
CA VAL A 66 4.47 -10.64 7.03
C VAL A 66 3.30 -11.49 7.52
N THR A 67 3.27 -12.78 7.19
CA THR A 67 2.20 -13.71 7.60
C THR A 67 2.09 -13.79 9.12
N SER A 68 3.23 -13.93 9.81
CA SER A 68 3.26 -13.99 11.28
C SER A 68 2.73 -12.72 11.92
N LEU A 69 3.15 -11.55 11.45
CA LEU A 69 2.68 -10.25 11.95
C LEU A 69 1.18 -10.07 11.71
N ARG A 70 0.67 -10.44 10.54
CA ARG A 70 -0.77 -10.33 10.22
C ARG A 70 -1.67 -11.22 11.06
N GLY A 71 -1.11 -12.25 11.70
CA GLY A 71 -1.85 -13.08 12.68
C GLY A 71 -2.27 -12.33 13.95
N TRP A 72 -1.62 -11.22 14.30
CA TRP A 72 -1.87 -10.51 15.58
C TRP A 72 -1.75 -8.99 15.53
N THR A 73 -1.32 -8.38 14.40
CA THR A 73 -1.21 -6.91 14.29
C THR A 73 -1.57 -6.41 12.90
N THR A 74 -2.07 -5.17 12.85
CA THR A 74 -2.37 -4.42 11.62
C THR A 74 -1.35 -3.32 11.33
N ILE A 75 -0.17 -3.38 11.97
CA ILE A 75 0.90 -2.41 11.76
C ILE A 75 1.26 -2.31 10.26
N PRO A 76 1.42 -1.11 9.69
CA PRO A 76 1.83 -0.96 8.30
C PRO A 76 3.18 -1.62 8.02
N ILE A 77 3.28 -2.36 6.91
CA ILE A 77 4.49 -3.03 6.45
C ILE A 77 4.81 -2.57 5.03
N ILE A 78 5.98 -1.94 4.86
CA ILE A 78 6.52 -1.56 3.56
C ILE A 78 7.66 -2.53 3.23
N ILE A 79 7.55 -3.21 2.08
CA ILE A 79 8.57 -4.16 1.62
C ILE A 79 9.69 -3.42 0.89
N LEU A 80 10.95 -3.74 1.20
CA LEU A 80 12.09 -3.42 0.34
C LEU A 80 12.34 -4.60 -0.59
N SER A 81 12.42 -4.38 -1.89
CA SER A 81 12.55 -5.46 -2.87
C SER A 81 13.53 -5.14 -3.98
N ALA A 82 14.34 -6.11 -4.39
CA ALA A 82 15.14 -6.01 -5.60
C ALA A 82 14.21 -6.02 -6.84
N ARG A 83 14.64 -5.31 -7.91
CA ARG A 83 13.87 -5.11 -9.15
C ARG A 83 13.45 -6.41 -9.86
N GLU A 84 14.23 -7.48 -9.67
CA GLU A 84 14.05 -8.77 -10.36
C GLU A 84 13.04 -9.72 -9.68
N ARG A 85 12.44 -9.31 -8.57
CA ARG A 85 11.57 -10.18 -7.74
C ARG A 85 10.11 -9.78 -7.76
N GLU A 86 9.53 -9.55 -8.95
CA GLU A 86 8.14 -9.12 -9.10
C GLU A 86 7.15 -10.09 -8.46
N SER A 87 7.36 -11.40 -8.62
CA SER A 87 6.52 -12.43 -8.02
C SER A 87 6.56 -12.42 -6.48
N GLU A 88 7.70 -12.09 -5.89
CA GLU A 88 7.84 -11.99 -4.43
C GLU A 88 7.11 -10.75 -3.89
N LYS A 89 7.15 -9.61 -4.61
CA LYS A 89 6.39 -8.41 -4.26
C LYS A 89 4.89 -8.70 -4.25
N ILE A 90 4.39 -9.32 -5.31
CA ILE A 90 2.98 -9.70 -5.42
C ILE A 90 2.59 -10.62 -4.25
N ALA A 91 3.38 -11.66 -3.98
CA ALA A 91 3.12 -12.57 -2.89
C ALA A 91 3.09 -11.87 -1.53
N ALA A 92 4.04 -10.98 -1.25
CA ALA A 92 4.08 -10.23 0.01
C ALA A 92 2.87 -9.29 0.18
N LEU A 93 2.42 -8.63 -0.89
CA LEU A 93 1.21 -7.80 -0.88
C LEU A 93 -0.06 -8.63 -0.66
N ASP A 94 -0.17 -9.78 -1.32
CA ASP A 94 -1.29 -10.72 -1.15
C ASP A 94 -1.34 -11.31 0.27
N LEU A 95 -0.19 -11.45 0.95
CA LEU A 95 -0.08 -11.85 2.34
C LEU A 95 -0.37 -10.70 3.33
N GLY A 96 -0.56 -9.47 2.82
CA GLY A 96 -1.01 -8.35 3.62
C GLY A 96 0.04 -7.25 3.86
N ALA A 97 1.17 -7.23 3.14
CA ALA A 97 2.01 -6.04 3.12
C ALA A 97 1.24 -4.85 2.54
N ASP A 98 1.52 -3.65 3.01
CA ASP A 98 0.74 -2.45 2.65
C ASP A 98 1.29 -1.74 1.41
N ASP A 99 2.59 -1.81 1.19
CA ASP A 99 3.27 -1.20 0.05
C ASP A 99 4.63 -1.87 -0.20
N TYR A 100 5.29 -1.50 -1.30
CA TYR A 100 6.65 -1.92 -1.58
C TYR A 100 7.47 -0.77 -2.19
N ILE A 101 8.80 -0.89 -2.08
CA ILE A 101 9.77 0.01 -2.71
C ILE A 101 10.85 -0.83 -3.36
N GLU A 102 11.18 -0.50 -4.62
CA GLU A 102 12.24 -1.18 -5.34
C GLU A 102 13.63 -0.61 -4.99
N LYS A 103 14.58 -1.49 -4.72
CA LYS A 103 16.00 -1.14 -4.61
C LYS A 103 16.61 -0.97 -6.03
N PRO A 104 17.38 0.11 -6.32
CA PRO A 104 17.74 1.22 -5.44
C PRO A 104 16.63 2.27 -5.35
N PHE A 105 16.44 2.85 -4.17
CA PHE A 105 15.40 3.86 -3.89
C PHE A 105 16.00 5.15 -3.32
N GLY A 106 15.26 6.24 -3.50
CA GLY A 106 15.56 7.53 -2.88
C GLY A 106 14.90 7.69 -1.51
N ILE A 107 15.59 8.37 -0.57
CA ILE A 107 15.03 8.63 0.77
C ILE A 107 13.73 9.43 0.71
N GLY A 108 13.58 10.32 -0.27
CA GLY A 108 12.36 11.12 -0.47
C GLY A 108 11.15 10.24 -0.82
N GLU A 109 11.33 9.22 -1.67
CA GLU A 109 10.28 8.25 -1.99
C GLU A 109 9.90 7.45 -0.76
N LEU A 110 10.88 6.88 -0.06
CA LEU A 110 10.64 6.10 1.15
C LEU A 110 9.87 6.89 2.20
N THR A 111 10.30 8.12 2.51
CA THR A 111 9.63 8.95 3.52
C THR A 111 8.22 9.37 3.10
N ALA A 112 7.96 9.57 1.81
CA ALA A 112 6.61 9.82 1.30
C ALA A 112 5.68 8.61 1.50
N ARG A 113 6.17 7.38 1.25
CA ARG A 113 5.42 6.14 1.48
C ARG A 113 5.18 5.89 2.97
N ILE A 114 6.18 6.14 3.82
CA ILE A 114 6.04 6.05 5.29
C ILE A 114 4.92 6.97 5.77
N ARG A 115 4.95 8.26 5.40
CA ARG A 115 3.89 9.22 5.78
C ARG A 115 2.51 8.75 5.32
N THR A 116 2.42 8.21 4.12
CA THR A 116 1.16 7.69 3.58
C THR A 116 0.67 6.50 4.41
N ALA A 117 1.53 5.53 4.71
CA ALA A 117 1.17 4.34 5.48
C ALA A 117 0.75 4.67 6.92
N LEU A 118 1.46 5.58 7.60
CA LEU A 118 1.13 6.04 8.96
C LEU A 118 -0.21 6.77 9.00
N ARG A 119 -0.46 7.67 8.07
CA ARG A 119 -1.76 8.36 7.95
C ARG A 119 -2.93 7.38 7.74
N HIS A 120 -2.72 6.32 6.96
CA HIS A 120 -3.74 5.28 6.76
C HIS A 120 -4.01 4.48 8.03
N ARG A 121 -3.00 4.21 8.86
CA ARG A 121 -3.18 3.57 10.17
C ARG A 121 -4.08 4.40 11.08
N GLU A 122 -3.88 5.70 11.15
CA GLU A 122 -4.72 6.61 11.94
C GLU A 122 -6.18 6.63 11.45
N ARG A 123 -6.38 6.58 10.13
CA ARG A 123 -7.72 6.56 9.51
C ARG A 123 -8.39 5.17 9.56
N ALA A 124 -7.65 4.08 9.67
CA ALA A 124 -8.20 2.70 9.71
C ALA A 124 -9.01 2.38 10.96
N ALA A 125 -9.03 3.25 11.97
CA ALA A 125 -9.94 3.13 13.11
C ALA A 125 -11.43 3.26 12.72
N ALA A 126 -11.75 3.88 11.55
CA ALA A 126 -13.04 3.77 10.84
C ALA A 126 -12.77 4.09 9.36
N PRO A 127 -13.16 3.25 8.38
CA PRO A 127 -13.07 3.63 6.98
C PRO A 127 -13.84 4.94 6.79
N PRO A 128 -13.26 5.98 6.19
CA PRO A 128 -13.97 7.22 5.99
C PRO A 128 -15.23 6.95 5.17
N ALA A 129 -16.38 7.36 5.70
CA ALA A 129 -17.65 7.27 4.97
C ALA A 129 -17.54 7.93 3.59
N THR A 130 -16.62 8.89 3.48
CA THR A 130 -16.34 9.67 2.27
C THR A 130 -14.83 9.75 2.06
N LEU A 131 -14.36 9.41 0.86
CA LEU A 131 -13.00 9.61 0.39
C LEU A 131 -13.00 10.73 -0.63
N ALA A 132 -12.13 11.73 -0.46
CA ALA A 132 -11.94 12.81 -1.43
C ALA A 132 -10.48 12.84 -1.92
N THR A 133 -10.29 13.03 -3.23
CA THR A 133 -8.97 13.16 -3.87
C THR A 133 -9.09 13.81 -5.24
N ASP A 134 -8.30 14.83 -5.54
CA ASP A 134 -8.23 15.55 -6.83
C ASP A 134 -9.62 15.81 -7.46
N GLY A 135 -10.58 16.34 -6.68
CA GLY A 135 -11.95 16.62 -7.12
C GLY A 135 -12.85 15.38 -7.31
N LEU A 136 -12.37 14.17 -7.02
CA LEU A 136 -13.18 12.96 -6.90
C LEU A 136 -13.64 12.80 -5.45
N VAL A 137 -14.94 12.58 -5.24
CA VAL A 137 -15.53 12.27 -3.93
C VAL A 137 -16.27 10.94 -4.02
N ILE A 138 -15.92 9.99 -3.13
CA ILE A 138 -16.54 8.67 -3.05
C ILE A 138 -17.24 8.56 -1.70
N ASP A 139 -18.57 8.65 -1.67
CA ASP A 139 -19.39 8.39 -0.48
C ASP A 139 -19.86 6.93 -0.51
N THR A 140 -19.25 6.10 0.32
CA THR A 140 -19.55 4.67 0.36
C THR A 140 -20.86 4.36 1.08
N VAL A 141 -21.33 5.26 1.96
CA VAL A 141 -22.59 5.11 2.70
C VAL A 141 -23.78 5.39 1.79
N ARG A 142 -23.72 6.51 1.06
CA ARG A 142 -24.77 6.91 0.11
C ARG A 142 -24.65 6.24 -1.25
N ARG A 143 -23.57 5.49 -1.49
CA ARG A 143 -23.20 4.93 -2.81
C ARG A 143 -23.15 6.00 -3.91
N LEU A 144 -22.62 7.16 -3.58
CA LEU A 144 -22.53 8.32 -4.45
C LEU A 144 -21.05 8.57 -4.82
N VAL A 145 -20.82 8.80 -6.10
CA VAL A 145 -19.50 9.20 -6.59
C VAL A 145 -19.67 10.52 -7.36
N LEU A 146 -18.90 11.53 -6.97
CA LEU A 146 -18.90 12.84 -7.58
C LEU A 146 -17.54 13.11 -8.24
N ARG A 147 -17.55 13.78 -9.37
CA ARG A 147 -16.38 14.37 -10.01
C ARG A 147 -16.62 15.85 -10.17
N GLU A 148 -15.80 16.70 -9.51
CA GLU A 148 -15.95 18.16 -9.51
C GLU A 148 -17.40 18.59 -9.14
N GLU A 149 -17.91 17.97 -8.05
CA GLU A 149 -19.28 18.17 -7.52
C GLU A 149 -20.41 17.56 -8.38
N GLU A 150 -20.11 17.07 -9.59
CA GLU A 150 -21.11 16.46 -10.47
C GLU A 150 -21.20 14.93 -10.27
N PRO A 151 -22.41 14.37 -10.12
CA PRO A 151 -22.59 12.93 -9.96
C PRO A 151 -22.17 12.15 -11.21
N ILE A 152 -21.31 11.16 -11.04
CA ILE A 152 -20.94 10.23 -12.11
C ILE A 152 -21.65 8.89 -11.95
N ARG A 153 -22.12 8.35 -13.09
CA ARG A 153 -22.79 7.05 -13.13
C ARG A 153 -21.80 5.94 -13.37
N LEU A 154 -21.63 5.09 -12.37
CA LEU A 154 -20.85 3.86 -12.45
C LEU A 154 -21.78 2.65 -12.61
N THR A 155 -21.36 1.69 -13.40
CA THR A 155 -21.98 0.35 -13.39
C THR A 155 -21.69 -0.34 -12.05
N PRO A 156 -22.46 -1.39 -11.66
CA PRO A 156 -22.22 -2.09 -10.40
C PRO A 156 -20.76 -2.57 -10.24
N LYS A 157 -20.16 -3.12 -11.30
CA LYS A 157 -18.78 -3.63 -11.26
C LYS A 157 -17.73 -2.53 -11.19
N GLU A 158 -17.95 -1.39 -11.88
CA GLU A 158 -17.09 -0.21 -11.74
C GLU A 158 -17.14 0.35 -10.32
N TYR A 159 -18.35 0.40 -9.73
CA TYR A 159 -18.53 0.86 -8.36
C TYR A 159 -17.84 -0.08 -7.35
N ASP A 160 -18.02 -1.40 -7.51
CA ASP A 160 -17.39 -2.41 -6.64
C ASP A 160 -15.87 -2.30 -6.72
N LEU A 161 -15.31 -2.15 -7.95
CA LEU A 161 -13.89 -1.98 -8.19
C LEU A 161 -13.36 -0.69 -7.54
N LEU A 162 -14.03 0.44 -7.75
CA LEU A 162 -13.66 1.73 -7.16
C LEU A 162 -13.72 1.69 -5.63
N THR A 163 -14.78 1.09 -5.07
CA THR A 163 -14.95 0.97 -3.61
C THR A 163 -13.88 0.09 -2.98
N LEU A 164 -13.50 -1.01 -3.64
CA LEU A 164 -12.40 -1.86 -3.18
C LEU A 164 -11.08 -1.08 -3.16
N LEU A 165 -10.77 -0.37 -4.23
CA LEU A 165 -9.59 0.50 -4.30
C LEU A 165 -9.62 1.61 -3.25
N ALA A 166 -10.79 2.21 -3.00
CA ALA A 166 -10.97 3.24 -1.99
C ALA A 166 -10.75 2.73 -0.55
N ARG A 167 -11.16 1.49 -0.25
CA ARG A 167 -10.84 0.83 1.04
C ARG A 167 -9.35 0.64 1.26
N HIS A 168 -8.61 0.47 0.18
CA HIS A 168 -7.15 0.32 0.17
C HIS A 168 -6.44 1.58 -0.36
N ALA A 169 -7.09 2.75 -0.25
CA ALA A 169 -6.57 3.99 -0.79
C ALA A 169 -5.12 4.25 -0.32
N GLY A 170 -4.25 4.67 -1.23
CA GLY A 170 -2.82 4.86 -1.00
C GLY A 170 -1.97 3.58 -1.02
N ARG A 171 -2.58 2.39 -1.01
CA ARG A 171 -1.90 1.08 -1.09
C ARG A 171 -2.02 0.48 -2.48
N VAL A 172 -1.06 -0.39 -2.81
CA VAL A 172 -1.17 -1.20 -4.03
C VAL A 172 -2.13 -2.35 -3.79
N VAL A 173 -3.10 -2.52 -4.67
CA VAL A 173 -3.98 -3.71 -4.70
C VAL A 173 -3.60 -4.54 -5.91
N THR A 174 -3.25 -5.81 -5.68
CA THR A 174 -2.78 -6.69 -6.75
C THR A 174 -3.87 -7.01 -7.77
N HIS A 175 -3.48 -7.36 -9.00
CA HIS A 175 -4.43 -7.79 -10.02
C HIS A 175 -5.32 -8.94 -9.53
N LYS A 176 -4.70 -9.93 -8.87
CA LYS A 176 -5.41 -11.10 -8.34
C LYS A 176 -6.44 -10.69 -7.29
N THR A 177 -6.05 -9.86 -6.31
CA THR A 177 -6.96 -9.36 -5.27
C THR A 177 -8.14 -8.61 -5.86
N LEU A 178 -7.91 -7.73 -6.86
CA LEU A 178 -8.98 -6.99 -7.55
C LEU A 178 -9.93 -7.95 -8.27
N LEU A 179 -9.39 -8.88 -9.04
CA LEU A 179 -10.19 -9.83 -9.81
C LEU A 179 -11.02 -10.75 -8.91
N THR A 180 -10.38 -11.37 -7.92
CA THR A 180 -11.07 -12.33 -7.05
C THR A 180 -12.13 -11.66 -6.16
N SER A 181 -11.87 -10.45 -5.68
CA SER A 181 -12.81 -9.73 -4.81
C SER A 181 -14.03 -9.18 -5.55
N VAL A 182 -13.85 -8.75 -6.82
CA VAL A 182 -14.96 -8.12 -7.59
C VAL A 182 -15.71 -9.14 -8.44
N TRP A 183 -15.04 -10.15 -9.00
CA TRP A 183 -15.64 -11.15 -9.90
C TRP A 183 -15.67 -12.56 -9.35
N GLY A 184 -14.96 -12.83 -8.27
CA GLY A 184 -14.89 -14.13 -7.63
C GLY A 184 -13.62 -14.93 -7.98
N PRO A 185 -13.34 -16.00 -7.22
CA PRO A 185 -12.07 -16.74 -7.30
C PRO A 185 -11.77 -17.34 -8.68
N ALA A 186 -12.81 -17.66 -9.48
CA ALA A 186 -12.64 -18.23 -10.82
C ALA A 186 -12.01 -17.25 -11.82
N HIS A 187 -11.99 -15.96 -11.52
CA HIS A 187 -11.55 -14.89 -12.43
C HIS A 187 -10.13 -14.35 -12.11
N GLY A 188 -9.40 -14.99 -11.19
CA GLY A 188 -8.11 -14.46 -10.67
C GLY A 188 -7.02 -14.22 -11.74
N GLU A 189 -7.16 -14.78 -12.95
CA GLU A 189 -6.20 -14.63 -14.05
C GLU A 189 -6.71 -13.77 -15.22
N ASP A 190 -7.92 -13.23 -15.15
CA ASP A 190 -8.58 -12.50 -16.24
C ASP A 190 -8.08 -11.05 -16.37
N LEU A 191 -6.76 -10.85 -16.49
CA LEU A 191 -6.11 -9.53 -16.53
C LEU A 191 -6.64 -8.62 -17.63
N HIS A 192 -6.98 -9.20 -18.80
CA HIS A 192 -7.52 -8.41 -19.90
C HIS A 192 -8.86 -7.75 -19.51
N TYR A 193 -9.70 -8.52 -18.83
CA TYR A 193 -11.00 -8.05 -18.34
C TYR A 193 -10.85 -6.91 -17.33
N LEU A 194 -9.95 -7.07 -16.35
CA LEU A 194 -9.64 -6.02 -15.38
C LEU A 194 -9.17 -4.73 -16.07
N ARG A 195 -8.28 -4.82 -17.07
CA ARG A 195 -7.77 -3.65 -17.80
C ARG A 195 -8.87 -2.86 -18.50
N VAL A 196 -9.87 -3.56 -19.06
CA VAL A 196 -11.04 -2.91 -19.68
C VAL A 196 -11.80 -2.08 -18.65
N PHE A 197 -12.13 -2.65 -17.48
CA PHE A 197 -12.84 -1.94 -16.42
C PHE A 197 -12.03 -0.77 -15.83
N ILE A 198 -10.73 -0.94 -15.66
CA ILE A 198 -9.84 0.15 -15.24
C ILE A 198 -9.85 1.29 -16.26
N GLY A 199 -9.80 0.95 -17.56
CA GLY A 199 -9.91 1.94 -18.64
C GLY A 199 -11.25 2.70 -18.60
N GLN A 200 -12.37 1.98 -18.47
CA GLN A 200 -13.70 2.57 -18.35
C GLN A 200 -13.83 3.45 -17.09
N LEU A 201 -13.28 2.99 -15.97
CA LEU A 201 -13.30 3.75 -14.73
C LEU A 201 -12.50 5.05 -14.86
N ARG A 202 -11.29 5.00 -15.46
CA ARG A 202 -10.48 6.19 -15.73
C ARG A 202 -11.19 7.22 -16.58
N GLN A 203 -11.92 6.80 -17.62
CA GLN A 203 -12.73 7.70 -18.45
C GLN A 203 -13.74 8.51 -17.64
N LYS A 204 -14.16 8.02 -16.48
CA LYS A 204 -15.18 8.65 -15.63
C LYS A 204 -14.60 9.44 -14.46
N ILE A 205 -13.45 9.00 -13.90
CA ILE A 205 -12.91 9.59 -12.67
C ILE A 205 -11.71 10.49 -12.90
N GLU A 206 -10.94 10.32 -13.98
CA GLU A 206 -9.75 11.12 -14.26
C GLU A 206 -10.09 12.38 -15.05
N ARG A 207 -9.28 13.44 -14.87
CA ARG A 207 -9.33 14.61 -15.76
C ARG A 207 -8.78 14.27 -17.15
N ASP A 208 -7.66 13.54 -17.16
CA ASP A 208 -7.03 13.02 -18.37
C ASP A 208 -6.82 11.50 -18.22
N PRO A 209 -7.69 10.68 -18.83
CA PRO A 209 -7.57 9.22 -18.75
C PRO A 209 -6.25 8.66 -19.32
N THR A 210 -5.54 9.43 -20.17
CA THR A 210 -4.26 9.03 -20.76
C THR A 210 -3.09 9.28 -19.79
N ARG A 211 -3.28 10.18 -18.82
CA ARG A 211 -2.31 10.52 -17.76
C ARG A 211 -2.96 10.40 -16.38
N PRO A 212 -3.33 9.19 -15.96
CA PRO A 212 -4.11 9.01 -14.73
C PRO A 212 -3.33 9.47 -13.49
N SER A 213 -3.93 10.39 -12.72
CA SER A 213 -3.39 10.91 -11.46
C SER A 213 -3.99 10.21 -10.24
N ILE A 214 -5.27 9.84 -10.31
CA ILE A 214 -6.03 9.25 -9.23
C ILE A 214 -5.85 7.73 -9.19
N LEU A 215 -6.08 7.04 -10.32
CA LEU A 215 -5.98 5.58 -10.41
C LEU A 215 -4.71 5.17 -11.16
N ARG A 216 -3.62 5.01 -10.43
CA ARG A 216 -2.30 4.70 -10.99
C ARG A 216 -2.14 3.21 -11.24
N THR A 217 -1.38 2.88 -12.29
CA THR A 217 -0.92 1.52 -12.56
C THR A 217 0.41 1.29 -11.85
N GLU A 218 0.52 0.20 -11.10
CA GLU A 218 1.78 -0.35 -10.62
C GLU A 218 2.16 -1.49 -11.57
N PRO A 219 3.13 -1.27 -12.48
CA PRO A 219 3.39 -2.21 -13.57
C PRO A 219 3.69 -3.61 -13.07
N GLY A 220 3.06 -4.62 -13.69
CA GLY A 220 3.19 -6.02 -13.32
C GLY A 220 2.48 -6.43 -12.02
N VAL A 221 2.16 -5.53 -11.13
CA VAL A 221 1.64 -5.80 -9.78
C VAL A 221 0.14 -5.58 -9.68
N GLY A 222 -0.34 -4.36 -9.99
CA GLY A 222 -1.74 -4.01 -9.76
C GLY A 222 -2.07 -2.55 -9.98
N TYR A 223 -2.95 -2.01 -9.14
CA TYR A 223 -3.40 -0.63 -9.20
C TYR A 223 -3.42 0.01 -7.81
N ARG A 224 -3.27 1.34 -7.78
CA ARG A 224 -3.31 2.16 -6.57
C ARG A 224 -4.24 3.34 -6.78
N LEU A 225 -5.18 3.54 -5.85
CA LEU A 225 -5.93 4.78 -5.75
C LEU A 225 -5.10 5.77 -4.92
N VAL A 226 -4.69 6.87 -5.56
CA VAL A 226 -3.91 7.93 -4.91
C VAL A 226 -4.84 8.79 -4.07
N VAL A 227 -4.40 9.21 -2.90
CA VAL A 227 -5.11 10.13 -2.01
C VAL A 227 -4.22 11.34 -1.81
N ASP A 228 -4.77 12.52 -2.01
CA ASP A 228 -4.04 13.76 -1.76
C ASP A 228 -3.63 13.88 -0.30
N PRO A 229 -2.39 14.36 -0.03
CA PRO A 229 -1.90 14.55 1.34
C PRO A 229 -2.71 15.57 2.15
N GLU A 230 -3.46 16.44 1.50
CA GLU A 230 -4.16 17.59 2.10
C GLU A 230 -5.69 17.48 2.08
N ALA A 231 -6.27 16.30 1.78
CA ALA A 231 -7.74 16.10 1.77
C ALA A 231 -8.25 15.50 3.08
#